data_67cc2675fc92b5e6784ea78f80944131
#
_entry.id   67cc2675fc92b5e6784ea78f80944131
#
_cell.length_a   1.000
_cell.length_b   1.000
_cell.length_c   1.000
_cell.angle_alpha   90.00
_cell.angle_beta   90.00
_cell.angle_gamma   90.00
#
_symmetry.space_group_name_H-M   'P 1'
#
loop_
_entity.id
_entity.type
_entity.pdbx_description
1 polymer ?
#
loop_
_entity_poly.entity_id
_entity_poly.type
_entity_poly.pdbx_seq_one_letter_code
_entity_poly.pdbx_strand_id
1 'polypeptide(L)'
;MSKSDSTVEAVVTASENQALQPNWEDLHRYWSPHKYWHQPISRTIVVGLSRLFLRVFNKLNIEGKERFDALFDRGDRGLLTFGNHVSIIDDPSLFVLFGVIRWQDTRWVGADERNFFSNFVKGRIFTDGKGVPLVRGGGVGQRAMGFLSERLQAGEWIHLFPEGGRTRDPKVRLRSPFKLGIGRLIAEAKPIVLPFYHYGMHQILPVGARLPRVGHSVRLRFGEAVDTAAAHPEWFERPSDESLWREIADWSQGVLRNLERAVHPDPGEE
;
A
#
# COMPACT_ATOMS: atom_id res chain seq x y z
N MET A 1 -51.07 14.85 13.78
CA MET A 1 -49.81 15.57 14.04
C MET A 1 -48.79 14.53 14.42
N SER A 2 -47.73 14.31 13.68
CA SER A 2 -46.52 13.54 13.91
C SER A 2 -46.02 12.79 12.67
N LYS A 3 -45.74 13.48 11.59
CA LYS A 3 -44.90 12.97 10.48
C LYS A 3 -43.86 13.99 9.98
N SER A 4 -43.82 15.20 10.52
CA SER A 4 -42.90 16.26 10.09
C SER A 4 -41.62 16.31 10.92
N ASP A 5 -41.63 15.83 12.16
CA ASP A 5 -40.41 15.91 13.04
C ASP A 5 -39.35 14.88 12.71
N SER A 6 -39.73 13.65 12.29
CA SER A 6 -38.74 12.61 11.98
C SER A 6 -37.91 12.87 10.70
N THR A 7 -38.50 13.65 9.76
CA THR A 7 -37.82 14.00 8.50
C THR A 7 -36.82 15.14 8.68
N VAL A 8 -37.10 16.07 9.59
CA VAL A 8 -36.21 17.20 9.88
C VAL A 8 -35.00 16.73 10.70
N GLU A 9 -35.19 15.85 11.70
CA GLU A 9 -34.06 15.25 12.45
C GLU A 9 -33.17 14.39 11.57
N ALA A 10 -33.71 13.58 10.67
CA ALA A 10 -32.93 12.77 9.73
C ALA A 10 -32.12 13.62 8.73
N VAL A 11 -32.65 14.75 8.29
CA VAL A 11 -31.98 15.68 7.37
C VAL A 11 -30.91 16.49 8.10
N VAL A 12 -31.13 16.90 9.35
CA VAL A 12 -30.16 17.62 10.16
C VAL A 12 -28.99 16.70 10.53
N THR A 13 -29.25 15.45 10.95
CA THR A 13 -28.16 14.47 11.25
C THR A 13 -27.37 14.05 10.01
N ALA A 14 -28.00 13.99 8.83
CA ALA A 14 -27.32 13.73 7.57
C ALA A 14 -26.44 14.91 7.14
N SER A 15 -26.89 16.15 7.34
CA SER A 15 -26.12 17.36 7.03
C SER A 15 -24.97 17.60 8.02
N GLU A 16 -25.17 17.31 9.30
CA GLU A 16 -24.12 17.38 10.31
C GLU A 16 -23.05 16.29 10.11
N ASN A 17 -23.42 15.07 9.73
CA ASN A 17 -22.48 14.02 9.37
C ASN A 17 -21.71 14.32 8.08
N GLN A 18 -22.33 15.06 7.13
CA GLN A 18 -21.64 15.50 5.91
C GLN A 18 -20.62 16.63 6.20
N ALA A 19 -20.89 17.49 7.20
CA ALA A 19 -19.97 18.55 7.63
C ALA A 19 -18.77 18.03 8.44
N LEU A 20 -18.82 16.79 8.95
CA LEU A 20 -17.74 16.15 9.73
C LEU A 20 -16.81 15.26 8.89
N GLN A 21 -17.10 15.03 7.61
CA GLN A 21 -16.22 14.27 6.74
C GLN A 21 -14.94 15.08 6.45
N PRO A 22 -13.73 14.51 6.66
CA PRO A 22 -12.51 15.21 6.32
C PRO A 22 -12.49 15.57 4.84
N ASN A 23 -12.23 16.84 4.52
CA ASN A 23 -12.01 17.23 3.13
C ASN A 23 -10.63 16.75 2.68
N TRP A 24 -10.58 15.63 1.94
CA TRP A 24 -9.35 15.06 1.44
C TRP A 24 -8.81 15.76 0.19
N GLU A 25 -9.60 16.63 -0.48
CA GLU A 25 -9.19 17.33 -1.71
C GLU A 25 -8.04 18.31 -1.48
N ASP A 26 -7.91 18.85 -0.26
CA ASP A 26 -6.86 19.78 0.13
C ASP A 26 -5.64 19.09 0.77
N LEU A 27 -5.55 17.75 0.71
CA LEU A 27 -4.40 17.02 1.23
C LEU A 27 -3.10 17.47 0.57
N HIS A 28 -3.14 17.71 -0.75
CA HIS A 28 -2.03 18.29 -1.50
C HIS A 28 -2.53 18.94 -2.80
N ARG A 29 -2.03 20.14 -3.15
CA ARG A 29 -2.48 20.95 -4.32
C ARG A 29 -2.45 20.25 -5.68
N TYR A 30 -1.64 19.21 -5.85
CA TYR A 30 -1.52 18.43 -7.10
C TYR A 30 -2.09 17.03 -6.98
N TRP A 31 -2.87 16.77 -5.94
CA TRP A 31 -3.47 15.47 -5.68
C TRP A 31 -4.99 15.57 -5.54
N SER A 32 -5.68 14.49 -5.86
CA SER A 32 -7.11 14.35 -5.63
C SER A 32 -7.48 12.88 -5.50
N PRO A 33 -8.40 12.53 -4.58
CA PRO A 33 -8.88 11.15 -4.43
C PRO A 33 -9.84 10.71 -5.52
N HIS A 34 -10.24 11.62 -6.42
CA HIS A 34 -11.29 11.35 -7.40
C HIS A 34 -10.79 10.60 -8.63
N LYS A 35 -11.71 9.82 -9.22
CA LYS A 35 -11.52 9.16 -10.48
C LYS A 35 -11.66 10.14 -11.64
N TYR A 36 -10.69 10.14 -12.56
CA TYR A 36 -10.73 10.93 -13.78
C TYR A 36 -10.92 10.05 -15.01
N TRP A 37 -11.56 10.58 -16.06
CA TRP A 37 -11.87 9.84 -17.29
C TRP A 37 -10.63 9.28 -18.01
N HIS A 38 -9.47 9.92 -17.92
CA HIS A 38 -8.23 9.50 -18.59
C HIS A 38 -7.43 8.45 -17.82
N GLN A 39 -7.73 8.21 -16.55
CA GLN A 39 -6.99 7.24 -15.71
C GLN A 39 -6.95 5.82 -16.27
N PRO A 40 -8.01 5.28 -16.90
CA PRO A 40 -7.92 3.96 -17.52
C PRO A 40 -6.85 3.88 -18.61
N ILE A 41 -6.65 4.97 -19.37
CA ILE A 41 -5.67 5.03 -20.47
C ILE A 41 -4.26 5.07 -19.88
N SER A 42 -3.98 6.03 -18.99
CA SER A 42 -2.65 6.18 -18.37
C SER A 42 -2.22 4.89 -17.65
N ARG A 43 -3.13 4.26 -16.92
CA ARG A 43 -2.87 2.98 -16.25
C ARG A 43 -2.60 1.85 -17.23
N THR A 44 -3.40 1.69 -18.26
CA THR A 44 -3.21 0.64 -19.28
C THR A 44 -1.83 0.75 -19.92
N ILE A 45 -1.38 1.98 -20.21
CA ILE A 45 -0.04 2.23 -20.72
C ILE A 45 1.02 1.81 -19.71
N VAL A 46 0.94 2.28 -18.46
CA VAL A 46 1.92 1.94 -17.42
C VAL A 46 1.96 0.44 -17.16
N VAL A 47 0.80 -0.21 -17.02
CA VAL A 47 0.70 -1.66 -16.81
C VAL A 47 1.25 -2.42 -18.02
N GLY A 48 0.87 -2.02 -19.24
CA GLY A 48 1.32 -2.65 -20.48
C GLY A 48 2.84 -2.59 -20.64
N LEU A 49 3.43 -1.39 -20.46
CA LEU A 49 4.88 -1.19 -20.52
C LEU A 49 5.61 -1.98 -19.43
N SER A 50 5.10 -1.95 -18.20
CA SER A 50 5.68 -2.70 -17.09
C SER A 50 5.61 -4.22 -17.32
N ARG A 51 4.49 -4.73 -17.84
CA ARG A 51 4.34 -6.16 -18.21
C ARG A 51 5.31 -6.58 -19.30
N LEU A 52 5.39 -5.78 -20.37
CA LEU A 52 6.34 -6.01 -21.46
C LEU A 52 7.77 -6.05 -20.90
N PHE A 53 8.11 -5.06 -20.09
CA PHE A 53 9.47 -4.92 -19.56
C PHE A 53 9.83 -6.08 -18.59
N LEU A 54 8.94 -6.41 -17.63
CA LEU A 54 9.24 -7.42 -16.65
C LEU A 54 9.11 -8.86 -17.15
N ARG A 55 8.22 -9.13 -18.11
CA ARG A 55 7.98 -10.50 -18.60
C ARG A 55 8.76 -10.86 -19.86
N VAL A 56 9.08 -9.85 -20.70
CA VAL A 56 9.80 -10.10 -21.96
C VAL A 56 11.29 -9.87 -21.80
N PHE A 57 11.67 -8.76 -21.15
CA PHE A 57 13.07 -8.39 -21.01
C PHE A 57 13.72 -8.85 -19.70
N ASN A 58 12.94 -9.38 -18.76
CA ASN A 58 13.41 -9.91 -17.48
C ASN A 58 12.70 -11.22 -17.17
N LYS A 59 13.18 -11.97 -16.19
CA LYS A 59 12.56 -13.22 -15.73
C LYS A 59 11.83 -12.97 -14.42
N LEU A 60 10.53 -13.20 -14.41
CA LEU A 60 9.68 -13.01 -13.24
C LEU A 60 9.20 -14.38 -12.74
N ASN A 61 9.59 -14.74 -11.52
CA ASN A 61 9.10 -15.93 -10.81
C ASN A 61 8.24 -15.47 -9.62
N ILE A 62 6.98 -15.90 -9.58
CA ILE A 62 6.03 -15.58 -8.54
C ILE A 62 5.55 -16.86 -7.87
N GLU A 63 5.71 -16.96 -6.56
CA GLU A 63 5.25 -18.06 -5.72
C GLU A 63 4.09 -17.60 -4.84
N GLY A 64 3.06 -18.44 -4.67
CA GLY A 64 1.91 -18.16 -3.80
C GLY A 64 0.93 -17.12 -4.36
N LYS A 65 0.91 -16.88 -5.68
CA LYS A 65 0.01 -15.90 -6.31
C LYS A 65 -1.47 -16.22 -6.07
N GLU A 66 -1.82 -17.47 -5.97
CA GLU A 66 -3.18 -17.95 -5.67
C GLU A 66 -3.73 -17.39 -4.35
N ARG A 67 -2.86 -17.11 -3.37
CA ARG A 67 -3.23 -16.46 -2.09
C ARG A 67 -3.72 -15.04 -2.31
N PHE A 68 -3.07 -14.31 -3.22
CA PHE A 68 -3.52 -12.96 -3.59
C PHE A 68 -4.81 -13.01 -4.41
N ASP A 69 -4.89 -13.93 -5.38
CA ASP A 69 -6.06 -14.04 -6.26
C ASP A 69 -7.33 -14.39 -5.45
N ALA A 70 -7.22 -15.24 -4.43
CA ALA A 70 -8.33 -15.58 -3.54
C ALA A 70 -8.90 -14.38 -2.76
N LEU A 71 -8.10 -13.33 -2.57
CA LEU A 71 -8.54 -12.14 -1.82
C LEU A 71 -9.41 -11.16 -2.62
N PHE A 72 -9.63 -11.40 -3.91
CA PHE A 72 -10.63 -10.62 -4.66
C PHE A 72 -12.06 -10.93 -4.22
N ASP A 73 -12.31 -12.10 -3.64
CA ASP A 73 -13.61 -12.53 -3.11
C ASP A 73 -13.76 -12.27 -1.59
N ARG A 74 -12.92 -11.39 -0.99
CA ARG A 74 -12.91 -11.09 0.45
C ARG A 74 -14.13 -10.32 0.98
N GLY A 75 -15.10 -10.00 0.12
CA GLY A 75 -16.23 -9.14 0.47
C GLY A 75 -15.81 -7.70 0.76
N ASP A 76 -16.45 -7.06 1.74
CA ASP A 76 -16.21 -5.67 2.12
C ASP A 76 -15.00 -5.49 3.08
N ARG A 77 -14.20 -6.53 3.27
CA ARG A 77 -13.01 -6.47 4.14
C ARG A 77 -11.88 -5.71 3.46
N GLY A 78 -11.25 -4.77 4.18
CA GLY A 78 -10.06 -4.09 3.72
C GLY A 78 -8.89 -5.06 3.50
N LEU A 79 -8.11 -4.82 2.45
CA LEU A 79 -6.88 -5.57 2.16
C LEU A 79 -5.67 -4.68 2.37
N LEU A 80 -4.77 -5.08 3.26
CA LEU A 80 -3.48 -4.45 3.43
C LEU A 80 -2.38 -5.38 2.94
N THR A 81 -1.76 -5.05 1.81
CA THR A 81 -0.53 -5.72 1.39
C THR A 81 0.69 -4.96 1.87
N PHE A 82 1.74 -5.67 2.23
CA PHE A 82 3.02 -5.03 2.55
C PHE A 82 4.20 -5.87 2.07
N GLY A 83 5.27 -5.18 1.70
CA GLY A 83 6.47 -5.82 1.16
C GLY A 83 7.72 -4.99 1.39
N ASN A 84 8.87 -5.55 1.01
CA ASN A 84 10.15 -4.86 1.04
C ASN A 84 10.26 -3.81 -0.07
N HIS A 85 11.13 -2.81 0.14
CA HIS A 85 11.32 -1.70 -0.80
C HIS A 85 12.79 -1.52 -1.19
N VAL A 86 13.11 -1.85 -2.43
CA VAL A 86 14.51 -1.84 -2.93
C VAL A 86 14.69 -0.97 -4.18
N SER A 87 13.61 -0.69 -4.92
CA SER A 87 13.65 0.05 -6.18
C SER A 87 12.47 1.01 -6.33
N ILE A 88 12.62 2.07 -7.10
CA ILE A 88 11.51 2.99 -7.41
C ILE A 88 10.43 2.33 -8.28
N ILE A 89 10.78 1.26 -8.98
CA ILE A 89 9.83 0.49 -9.80
C ILE A 89 9.10 -0.60 -9.03
N ASP A 90 9.36 -0.79 -7.73
CA ASP A 90 8.62 -1.78 -6.93
C ASP A 90 7.12 -1.50 -6.99
N ASP A 91 6.71 -0.24 -6.82
CA ASP A 91 5.31 0.15 -6.84
C ASP A 91 4.64 0.00 -8.21
N PRO A 92 5.14 0.57 -9.33
CA PRO A 92 4.59 0.30 -10.65
C PRO A 92 4.54 -1.18 -11.01
N SER A 93 5.49 -1.97 -10.51
CA SER A 93 5.57 -3.41 -10.75
C SER A 93 4.45 -4.20 -10.08
N LEU A 94 3.85 -3.70 -9.01
CA LEU A 94 2.72 -4.35 -8.34
C LEU A 94 1.53 -4.58 -9.28
N PHE A 95 1.26 -3.65 -10.21
CA PHE A 95 0.22 -3.83 -11.23
C PHE A 95 0.50 -5.03 -12.15
N VAL A 96 1.77 -5.29 -12.43
CA VAL A 96 2.19 -6.43 -13.26
C VAL A 96 2.15 -7.72 -12.46
N LEU A 97 2.70 -7.68 -11.25
CA LEU A 97 2.83 -8.84 -10.37
C LEU A 97 1.46 -9.36 -9.95
N PHE A 98 0.54 -8.46 -9.63
CA PHE A 98 -0.78 -8.81 -9.16
C PHE A 98 -1.83 -8.93 -10.27
N GLY A 99 -1.53 -8.49 -11.49
CA GLY A 99 -2.44 -8.63 -12.63
C GLY A 99 -3.66 -7.71 -12.62
N VAL A 100 -3.71 -6.73 -11.71
CA VAL A 100 -4.87 -5.84 -11.52
C VAL A 100 -4.86 -4.71 -12.54
N ILE A 101 -5.99 -4.45 -13.17
CA ILE A 101 -6.14 -3.41 -14.20
C ILE A 101 -7.23 -2.39 -13.86
N ARG A 102 -8.36 -2.83 -13.26
CA ARG A 102 -9.49 -1.92 -12.97
C ARG A 102 -9.16 -0.97 -11.82
N TRP A 103 -9.64 0.28 -11.91
CA TRP A 103 -9.37 1.31 -10.89
C TRP A 103 -9.86 0.92 -9.49
N GLN A 104 -11.07 0.40 -9.37
CA GLN A 104 -11.65 0.01 -8.09
C GLN A 104 -10.83 -1.08 -7.39
N ASP A 105 -10.21 -1.97 -8.17
CA ASP A 105 -9.46 -3.12 -7.66
C ASP A 105 -7.98 -2.79 -7.40
N THR A 106 -7.54 -1.55 -7.72
CA THR A 106 -6.14 -1.16 -7.48
C THR A 106 -5.93 -0.63 -6.06
N ARG A 107 -4.70 -0.83 -5.56
CA ARG A 107 -4.31 -0.35 -4.24
C ARG A 107 -4.11 1.16 -4.20
N TRP A 108 -4.34 1.75 -3.04
CA TRP A 108 -3.73 3.01 -2.66
C TRP A 108 -2.33 2.75 -2.09
N VAL A 109 -1.39 3.66 -2.34
CA VAL A 109 -0.02 3.55 -1.87
C VAL A 109 0.51 4.90 -1.42
N GLY A 110 1.18 4.93 -0.26
CA GLY A 110 1.85 6.13 0.20
C GLY A 110 3.07 6.46 -0.64
N ALA A 111 3.17 7.68 -1.13
CA ALA A 111 4.27 8.16 -1.95
C ALA A 111 4.84 9.48 -1.41
N ASP A 112 6.17 9.62 -1.40
CA ASP A 112 6.87 10.82 -0.90
C ASP A 112 6.43 12.07 -1.67
N GLU A 113 5.82 13.04 -0.97
CA GLU A 113 5.23 14.23 -1.60
C GLU A 113 6.26 15.07 -2.37
N ARG A 114 7.49 15.21 -1.83
CA ARG A 114 8.53 16.04 -2.45
C ARG A 114 9.01 15.47 -3.77
N ASN A 115 9.07 14.15 -3.88
CA ASN A 115 9.55 13.49 -5.08
C ASN A 115 8.46 13.33 -6.15
N PHE A 116 7.25 12.99 -5.73
CA PHE A 116 6.19 12.52 -6.63
C PHE A 116 5.07 13.53 -6.85
N PHE A 117 4.93 14.54 -5.99
CA PHE A 117 3.93 15.60 -6.12
C PHE A 117 4.55 17.01 -6.26
N SER A 118 5.80 17.10 -6.70
CA SER A 118 6.56 18.36 -6.79
C SER A 118 6.04 19.33 -7.87
N ASN A 119 5.25 18.85 -8.84
CA ASN A 119 4.60 19.66 -9.87
C ASN A 119 3.32 18.97 -10.37
N PHE A 120 2.53 19.71 -11.17
CA PHE A 120 1.23 19.24 -11.67
C PHE A 120 1.34 17.92 -12.45
N VAL A 121 2.31 17.77 -13.34
CA VAL A 121 2.43 16.56 -14.19
C VAL A 121 2.74 15.32 -13.36
N LYS A 122 3.71 15.42 -12.45
CA LYS A 122 4.04 14.32 -11.54
C LYS A 122 2.86 14.00 -10.62
N GLY A 123 2.29 15.01 -9.97
CA GLY A 123 1.14 14.82 -9.09
C GLY A 123 0.01 14.11 -9.81
N ARG A 124 -0.23 14.45 -11.09
CA ARG A 124 -1.26 13.80 -11.89
C ARG A 124 -0.98 12.32 -12.16
N ILE A 125 0.25 12.00 -12.59
CA ILE A 125 0.66 10.61 -12.86
C ILE A 125 0.53 9.75 -11.60
N PHE A 126 0.97 10.26 -10.44
CA PHE A 126 0.89 9.51 -9.18
C PHE A 126 -0.54 9.42 -8.65
N THR A 127 -1.36 10.45 -8.80
CA THR A 127 -2.80 10.40 -8.51
C THR A 127 -3.50 9.34 -9.35
N ASP A 128 -3.19 9.25 -10.64
CA ASP A 128 -3.74 8.23 -11.55
C ASP A 128 -3.37 6.81 -11.11
N GLY A 129 -2.23 6.64 -10.43
CA GLY A 129 -1.80 5.39 -9.82
C GLY A 129 -2.31 5.16 -8.39
N LYS A 130 -3.25 5.96 -7.88
CA LYS A 130 -3.70 5.95 -6.47
C LYS A 130 -2.55 6.19 -5.46
N GLY A 131 -1.52 6.96 -5.86
CA GLY A 131 -0.51 7.46 -4.94
C GLY A 131 -1.10 8.49 -3.98
N VAL A 132 -0.77 8.40 -2.69
CA VAL A 132 -1.21 9.33 -1.64
C VAL A 132 0.01 10.09 -1.13
N PRO A 133 0.00 11.44 -1.13
CA PRO A 133 1.17 12.22 -0.73
C PRO A 133 1.46 12.05 0.76
N LEU A 134 2.61 11.46 1.07
CA LEU A 134 3.14 11.29 2.42
C LEU A 134 4.29 12.27 2.65
N VAL A 135 4.22 13.01 3.74
CA VAL A 135 5.30 13.88 4.21
C VAL A 135 6.35 13.02 4.92
N ARG A 136 7.56 12.97 4.36
CA ARG A 136 8.65 12.23 5.00
C ARG A 136 9.03 12.90 6.33
N GLY A 137 8.98 12.14 7.41
CA GLY A 137 9.19 12.65 8.77
C GLY A 137 7.97 13.29 9.40
N GLY A 138 6.83 13.37 8.71
CA GLY A 138 5.56 13.90 9.22
C GLY A 138 4.87 13.06 10.29
N GLY A 139 5.48 11.94 10.67
CA GLY A 139 4.94 11.07 11.71
C GLY A 139 3.76 10.22 11.24
N VAL A 140 3.31 9.37 12.14
CA VAL A 140 2.17 8.48 11.90
C VAL A 140 0.82 9.21 11.96
N GLY A 141 0.77 10.36 12.64
CA GLY A 141 -0.45 11.19 12.80
C GLY A 141 -0.80 12.06 11.59
N GLN A 142 -0.02 12.06 10.52
CA GLN A 142 -0.29 12.91 9.35
C GLN A 142 -1.61 12.55 8.66
N ARG A 143 -2.28 13.54 8.05
CA ARG A 143 -3.59 13.41 7.40
C ARG A 143 -3.65 12.29 6.35
N ALA A 144 -2.59 12.10 5.58
CA ALA A 144 -2.50 11.04 4.59
C ALA A 144 -2.65 9.63 5.19
N MET A 145 -2.17 9.39 6.41
CA MET A 145 -2.40 8.13 7.11
C MET A 145 -3.86 7.95 7.51
N GLY A 146 -4.54 9.03 7.91
CA GLY A 146 -5.99 9.00 8.17
C GLY A 146 -6.78 8.64 6.93
N PHE A 147 -6.44 9.23 5.77
CA PHE A 147 -7.05 8.86 4.48
C PHE A 147 -6.87 7.37 4.16
N LEU A 148 -5.65 6.84 4.30
CA LEU A 148 -5.38 5.42 4.04
C LEU A 148 -6.16 4.51 4.99
N SER A 149 -6.27 4.89 6.28
CA SER A 149 -7.07 4.16 7.26
C SER A 149 -8.55 4.12 6.87
N GLU A 150 -9.13 5.25 6.50
CA GLU A 150 -10.51 5.35 6.05
C GLU A 150 -10.80 4.50 4.81
N ARG A 151 -9.90 4.54 3.80
CA ARG A 151 -10.03 3.69 2.59
C ARG A 151 -9.95 2.21 2.93
N LEU A 152 -9.08 1.83 3.85
CA LEU A 152 -8.94 0.45 4.30
C LEU A 152 -10.20 -0.03 5.07
N GLN A 153 -10.78 0.82 5.91
CA GLN A 153 -12.05 0.55 6.60
C GLN A 153 -13.22 0.44 5.62
N ALA A 154 -13.17 1.20 4.51
CA ALA A 154 -14.15 1.11 3.42
C ALA A 154 -13.99 -0.13 2.51
N GLY A 155 -13.15 -1.10 2.88
CA GLY A 155 -12.96 -2.34 2.13
C GLY A 155 -11.97 -2.24 0.96
N GLU A 156 -11.31 -1.08 0.77
CA GLU A 156 -10.37 -0.91 -0.32
C GLU A 156 -9.01 -1.58 -0.03
N TRP A 157 -8.22 -1.71 -1.08
CA TRP A 157 -6.87 -2.26 -0.99
C TRP A 157 -5.83 -1.16 -0.77
N ILE A 158 -5.01 -1.30 0.28
CA ILE A 158 -3.87 -0.45 0.59
C ILE A 158 -2.58 -1.26 0.43
N HIS A 159 -1.53 -0.64 -0.11
CA HIS A 159 -0.18 -1.18 -0.08
C HIS A 159 0.76 -0.29 0.73
N LEU A 160 1.59 -0.91 1.55
CA LEU A 160 2.64 -0.23 2.31
C LEU A 160 4.01 -0.85 2.08
N PHE A 161 5.02 0.03 2.09
CA PHE A 161 6.42 -0.32 2.31
C PHE A 161 6.77 0.07 3.75
N PRO A 162 6.66 -0.85 4.73
CA PRO A 162 6.77 -0.50 6.15
C PRO A 162 8.16 -0.05 6.57
N GLU A 163 9.18 -0.29 5.74
CA GLU A 163 10.53 0.23 5.90
C GLU A 163 10.59 1.78 5.85
N GLY A 164 9.57 2.44 5.31
CA GLY A 164 9.48 3.90 5.16
C GLY A 164 10.46 4.49 4.14
N GLY A 165 11.03 3.65 3.29
CA GLY A 165 11.92 4.03 2.19
C GLY A 165 12.78 2.87 1.73
N ARG A 166 13.34 2.99 0.53
CA ARG A 166 14.18 1.95 -0.07
C ARG A 166 15.38 1.64 0.80
N THR A 167 15.68 0.35 0.97
CA THR A 167 16.92 -0.06 1.63
C THR A 167 18.13 0.45 0.86
N ARG A 168 19.18 0.77 1.60
CA ARG A 168 20.52 1.12 1.07
C ARG A 168 21.57 0.10 1.53
N ASP A 169 21.13 -0.98 2.12
CA ASP A 169 22.01 -2.09 2.47
C ASP A 169 22.62 -2.65 1.17
N PRO A 170 23.96 -2.77 1.07
CA PRO A 170 24.62 -3.37 -0.10
C PRO A 170 24.11 -4.77 -0.42
N LYS A 171 23.70 -5.52 0.60
CA LYS A 171 23.08 -6.85 0.47
C LYS A 171 21.58 -6.80 0.25
N VAL A 172 20.96 -5.61 0.21
CA VAL A 172 19.52 -5.38 -0.06
C VAL A 172 18.57 -6.03 0.96
N ARG A 173 19.05 -6.23 2.18
CA ARG A 173 18.27 -6.81 3.28
C ARG A 173 17.20 -5.84 3.79
N LEU A 174 16.20 -6.39 4.45
CA LEU A 174 15.14 -5.62 5.09
C LEU A 174 15.70 -4.59 6.07
N ARG A 175 15.14 -3.40 5.98
CA ARG A 175 15.46 -2.30 6.89
C ARG A 175 14.59 -2.39 8.15
N SER A 176 15.23 -2.30 9.31
CA SER A 176 14.59 -2.30 10.64
C SER A 176 14.85 -1.00 11.38
N PRO A 177 14.03 -0.63 12.37
CA PRO A 177 12.68 -1.16 12.65
C PRO A 177 11.64 -0.67 11.64
N PHE A 178 10.53 -1.40 11.48
CA PHE A 178 9.40 -0.94 10.67
C PHE A 178 8.76 0.31 11.25
N LYS A 179 8.21 1.15 10.38
CA LYS A 179 7.48 2.37 10.76
C LYS A 179 6.11 2.02 11.35
N LEU A 180 5.67 2.81 12.32
CA LEU A 180 4.40 2.61 13.03
C LEU A 180 3.16 2.66 12.14
N GLY A 181 3.27 3.21 10.92
CA GLY A 181 2.14 3.36 10.01
C GLY A 181 1.43 2.05 9.69
N ILE A 182 2.16 0.93 9.57
CA ILE A 182 1.53 -0.38 9.34
C ILE A 182 0.74 -0.82 10.57
N GLY A 183 1.28 -0.64 11.77
CA GLY A 183 0.60 -0.96 13.03
C GLY A 183 -0.66 -0.14 13.21
N ARG A 184 -0.60 1.18 12.95
CA ARG A 184 -1.76 2.07 13.00
C ARG A 184 -2.88 1.60 12.06
N LEU A 185 -2.57 1.32 10.78
CA LEU A 185 -3.58 0.91 9.82
C LEU A 185 -4.23 -0.42 10.21
N ILE A 186 -3.47 -1.38 10.71
CA ILE A 186 -4.00 -2.67 11.18
C ILE A 186 -4.89 -2.47 12.40
N ALA A 187 -4.43 -1.70 13.39
CA ALA A 187 -5.18 -1.45 14.63
C ALA A 187 -6.52 -0.73 14.36
N GLU A 188 -6.54 0.24 13.43
CA GLU A 188 -7.73 1.03 13.15
C GLU A 188 -8.72 0.33 12.20
N ALA A 189 -8.24 -0.46 11.24
CA ALA A 189 -9.10 -0.99 10.17
C ALA A 189 -9.35 -2.51 10.23
N LYS A 190 -8.65 -3.25 11.06
CA LYS A 190 -8.80 -4.71 11.21
C LYS A 190 -8.81 -5.46 9.86
N PRO A 191 -7.84 -5.20 8.96
CA PRO A 191 -7.88 -5.71 7.59
C PRO A 191 -7.52 -7.18 7.51
N ILE A 192 -7.74 -7.77 6.33
CA ILE A 192 -6.96 -8.93 5.91
C ILE A 192 -5.60 -8.42 5.46
N VAL A 193 -4.52 -9.01 5.97
CA VAL A 193 -3.16 -8.66 5.56
C VAL A 193 -2.56 -9.73 4.67
N LEU A 194 -1.79 -9.32 3.66
CA LEU A 194 -1.04 -10.23 2.80
C LEU A 194 0.39 -9.71 2.64
N PRO A 195 1.37 -10.33 3.30
CA PRO A 195 2.78 -10.00 3.13
C PRO A 195 3.32 -10.60 1.83
N PHE A 196 4.32 -9.94 1.23
CA PHE A 196 5.15 -10.53 0.20
C PHE A 196 6.58 -10.00 0.27
N TYR A 197 7.51 -10.81 -0.18
CA TYR A 197 8.91 -10.41 -0.31
C TYR A 197 9.38 -10.65 -1.74
N HIS A 198 10.19 -9.71 -2.27
CA HIS A 198 10.80 -9.87 -3.59
C HIS A 198 12.30 -9.59 -3.55
N TYR A 199 13.03 -10.27 -4.45
CA TYR A 199 14.45 -10.06 -4.68
C TYR A 199 14.69 -9.92 -6.18
N GLY A 200 15.59 -8.99 -6.57
CA GLY A 200 16.00 -8.79 -7.95
C GLY A 200 15.59 -7.45 -8.56
N MET A 201 14.57 -6.75 -8.04
CA MET A 201 14.13 -5.44 -8.55
C MET A 201 15.24 -4.37 -8.46
N HIS A 202 16.10 -4.43 -7.43
CA HIS A 202 17.28 -3.57 -7.30
C HIS A 202 18.30 -3.75 -8.43
N GLN A 203 18.35 -4.92 -9.07
CA GLN A 203 19.24 -5.18 -10.21
C GLN A 203 18.68 -4.54 -11.48
N ILE A 204 17.36 -4.52 -11.62
CA ILE A 204 16.66 -3.92 -12.76
C ILE A 204 16.80 -2.40 -12.72
N LEU A 205 16.50 -1.77 -11.59
CA LEU A 205 16.68 -0.32 -11.43
C LEU A 205 17.29 -0.01 -10.05
N PRO A 206 18.61 -0.02 -9.95
CA PRO A 206 19.33 0.32 -8.73
C PRO A 206 19.01 1.73 -8.24
N VAL A 207 19.19 1.98 -6.94
CA VAL A 207 19.06 3.33 -6.37
C VAL A 207 20.06 4.27 -7.06
N GLY A 208 19.56 5.37 -7.64
CA GLY A 208 20.37 6.35 -8.39
C GLY A 208 20.50 6.07 -9.89
N ALA A 209 20.13 4.89 -10.38
CA ALA A 209 20.08 4.63 -11.82
C ALA A 209 18.92 5.39 -12.49
N ARG A 210 19.14 5.82 -13.73
CA ARG A 210 18.14 6.55 -14.54
C ARG A 210 17.40 5.65 -15.53
N LEU A 211 18.03 4.57 -15.95
CA LEU A 211 17.47 3.64 -16.94
C LEU A 211 17.41 2.23 -16.37
N PRO A 212 16.32 1.51 -16.63
CA PRO A 212 16.21 0.12 -16.19
C PRO A 212 17.10 -0.80 -17.05
N ARG A 213 17.58 -1.86 -16.42
CA ARG A 213 18.41 -2.90 -17.03
C ARG A 213 17.55 -4.11 -17.41
N VAL A 214 18.03 -4.90 -18.35
CA VAL A 214 17.39 -6.11 -18.85
C VAL A 214 18.20 -7.37 -18.51
N GLY A 215 17.59 -8.54 -18.64
CA GLY A 215 18.26 -9.83 -18.43
C GLY A 215 18.35 -10.27 -16.96
N HIS A 216 17.66 -9.57 -16.05
CA HIS A 216 17.68 -9.89 -14.62
C HIS A 216 16.50 -10.78 -14.22
N SER A 217 16.67 -11.48 -13.10
CA SER A 217 15.62 -12.32 -12.52
C SER A 217 15.03 -11.66 -11.28
N VAL A 218 13.69 -11.65 -11.19
CA VAL A 218 12.95 -11.25 -10.01
C VAL A 218 12.26 -12.47 -9.43
N ARG A 219 12.48 -12.73 -8.16
CA ARG A 219 11.74 -13.71 -7.37
C ARG A 219 10.80 -12.94 -6.45
N LEU A 220 9.54 -13.34 -6.40
CA LEU A 220 8.55 -12.81 -5.49
C LEU A 220 7.81 -13.98 -4.83
N ARG A 221 7.64 -13.92 -3.53
CA ARG A 221 6.86 -14.90 -2.77
C ARG A 221 5.83 -14.19 -1.91
N PHE A 222 4.57 -14.60 -2.06
CA PHE A 222 3.51 -14.22 -1.14
C PHE A 222 3.56 -15.10 0.12
N GLY A 223 3.39 -14.49 1.28
CA GLY A 223 3.14 -15.20 2.54
C GLY A 223 1.69 -15.65 2.67
N GLU A 224 1.33 -16.15 3.84
CA GLU A 224 -0.05 -16.48 4.14
C GLU A 224 -0.87 -15.22 4.35
N ALA A 225 -2.12 -15.24 3.88
CA ALA A 225 -3.08 -14.19 4.19
C ALA A 225 -3.57 -14.36 5.64
N VAL A 226 -3.60 -13.28 6.40
CA VAL A 226 -4.03 -13.30 7.80
C VAL A 226 -5.22 -12.35 7.98
N ASP A 227 -6.35 -12.88 8.39
CA ASP A 227 -7.45 -12.09 8.93
C ASP A 227 -7.05 -11.61 10.33
N THR A 228 -6.68 -10.35 10.44
CA THR A 228 -6.14 -9.82 11.70
C THR A 228 -7.17 -9.85 12.83
N ALA A 229 -8.45 -9.65 12.52
CA ALA A 229 -9.50 -9.68 13.53
C ALA A 229 -9.73 -11.09 14.11
N ALA A 230 -9.56 -12.11 13.28
CA ALA A 230 -9.71 -13.50 13.72
C ALA A 230 -8.44 -14.05 14.38
N ALA A 231 -7.26 -13.68 13.86
CA ALA A 231 -5.98 -14.20 14.33
C ALA A 231 -5.49 -13.51 15.62
N HIS A 232 -5.84 -12.23 15.81
CA HIS A 232 -5.34 -11.37 16.87
C HIS A 232 -6.47 -10.54 17.49
N PRO A 233 -7.53 -11.14 18.04
CA PRO A 233 -8.63 -10.39 18.64
C PRO A 233 -8.17 -9.49 19.80
N GLU A 234 -7.14 -9.86 20.53
CA GLU A 234 -6.55 -9.13 21.64
C GLU A 234 -6.04 -7.73 21.26
N TRP A 235 -5.66 -7.50 20.02
CA TRP A 235 -5.25 -6.17 19.56
C TRP A 235 -6.42 -5.17 19.54
N PHE A 236 -7.63 -5.67 19.35
CA PHE A 236 -8.82 -4.84 19.16
C PHE A 236 -9.66 -4.68 20.45
N GLU A 237 -9.22 -5.29 21.53
CA GLU A 237 -9.73 -5.12 22.90
C GLU A 237 -8.99 -4.00 23.66
N ARG A 238 -7.93 -3.45 23.07
CA ARG A 238 -7.06 -2.43 23.65
C ARG A 238 -7.22 -1.10 22.91
N PRO A 239 -6.88 0.05 23.54
CA PRO A 239 -6.79 1.33 22.86
C PRO A 239 -5.82 1.28 21.67
N SER A 240 -6.20 1.93 20.55
CA SER A 240 -5.31 2.09 19.39
C SER A 240 -4.31 3.21 19.67
N ASP A 241 -3.19 2.87 20.28
CA ASP A 241 -2.11 3.77 20.67
C ASP A 241 -0.76 3.35 20.09
N GLU A 242 0.27 4.15 20.35
CA GLU A 242 1.62 3.92 19.80
C GLU A 242 2.23 2.58 20.29
N SER A 243 1.89 2.13 21.51
CA SER A 243 2.36 0.86 22.05
C SER A 243 1.82 -0.31 21.23
N LEU A 244 0.50 -0.32 20.96
CA LEU A 244 -0.14 -1.31 20.11
C LEU A 244 0.40 -1.25 18.68
N TRP A 245 0.56 -0.04 18.12
CA TRP A 245 1.09 0.11 16.76
C TRP A 245 2.52 -0.42 16.62
N ARG A 246 3.35 -0.28 17.65
CA ARG A 246 4.70 -0.82 17.70
C ARG A 246 4.68 -2.35 17.72
N GLU A 247 3.88 -2.94 18.60
CA GLU A 247 3.70 -4.40 18.68
C GLU A 247 3.30 -5.01 17.33
N ILE A 248 2.29 -4.41 16.68
CA ILE A 248 1.82 -4.87 15.36
C ILE A 248 2.89 -4.64 14.27
N ALA A 249 3.63 -3.54 14.33
CA ALA A 249 4.72 -3.29 13.38
C ALA A 249 5.86 -4.30 13.54
N ASP A 250 6.19 -4.68 14.77
CA ASP A 250 7.23 -5.67 15.07
C ASP A 250 6.77 -7.08 14.65
N TRP A 251 5.50 -7.45 14.89
CA TRP A 251 4.90 -8.65 14.31
C TRP A 251 5.01 -8.68 12.79
N SER A 252 4.61 -7.58 12.13
CA SER A 252 4.69 -7.46 10.66
C SER A 252 6.13 -7.60 10.15
N GLN A 253 7.09 -7.06 10.89
CA GLN A 253 8.52 -7.20 10.58
C GLN A 253 8.97 -8.65 10.68
N GLY A 254 8.58 -9.37 11.73
CA GLY A 254 8.86 -10.79 11.91
C GLY A 254 8.32 -11.64 10.76
N VAL A 255 7.07 -11.37 10.34
CA VAL A 255 6.45 -12.04 9.19
C VAL A 255 7.27 -11.81 7.91
N LEU A 256 7.67 -10.57 7.64
CA LEU A 256 8.43 -10.25 6.43
C LEU A 256 9.87 -10.78 6.48
N ARG A 257 10.50 -10.86 7.66
CA ARG A 257 11.80 -11.52 7.86
C ARG A 257 11.75 -13.01 7.51
N ASN A 258 10.68 -13.71 7.85
CA ASN A 258 10.53 -15.12 7.49
C ASN A 258 10.46 -15.30 5.96
N LEU A 259 9.78 -14.40 5.25
CA LEU A 259 9.77 -14.38 3.79
C LEU A 259 11.12 -14.01 3.19
N GLU A 260 11.85 -13.07 3.80
CA GLU A 260 13.21 -12.72 3.41
C GLU A 260 14.13 -13.95 3.46
N ARG A 261 14.12 -14.70 4.55
CA ARG A 261 14.92 -15.94 4.70
C ARG A 261 14.60 -16.96 3.61
N ALA A 262 13.36 -17.01 3.13
CA ALA A 262 12.95 -17.97 2.10
C ALA A 262 13.32 -17.53 0.66
N VAL A 263 13.49 -16.24 0.41
CA VAL A 263 13.63 -15.67 -0.95
C VAL A 263 14.99 -15.04 -1.18
N HIS A 264 15.56 -14.37 -0.17
CA HIS A 264 16.81 -13.66 -0.27
C HIS A 264 17.98 -14.66 -0.30
N PRO A 265 18.99 -14.52 -1.21
CA PRO A 265 20.13 -15.45 -1.29
C PRO A 265 21.09 -15.35 -0.10
N ASP A 266 21.09 -14.22 0.61
CA ASP A 266 21.91 -13.95 1.80
C ASP A 266 21.08 -13.08 2.77
N PRO A 267 20.14 -13.69 3.51
CA PRO A 267 19.25 -12.95 4.40
C PRO A 267 19.93 -12.37 5.65
N GLY A 268 21.14 -12.82 5.96
CA GLY A 268 21.86 -12.50 7.19
C GLY A 268 21.48 -13.42 8.35
N GLU A 269 22.37 -13.50 9.33
CA GLU A 269 22.08 -14.10 10.62
C GLU A 269 21.43 -13.05 11.54
N GLU A 270 20.59 -13.49 12.48
CA GLU A 270 20.02 -12.64 13.53
C GLU A 270 21.04 -12.26 14.57
#